data_74ac4df78af4188b5b2eeb1d034b2971
#
_entry.id   74ac4df78af4188b5b2eeb1d034b2971
#
_cell.length_a   1.000
_cell.length_b   1.000
_cell.length_c   1.000
_cell.angle_alpha   90.00
_cell.angle_beta   90.00
_cell.angle_gamma   90.00
#
_symmetry.space_group_name_H-M   'P 1'
#
loop_
_entity.id
_entity.type
_entity.pdbx_description
1 polymer ?
#
loop_
_entity_poly.entity_id
_entity_poly.type
_entity_poly.pdbx_seq_one_letter_code
_entity_poly.pdbx_strand_id
1 'polypeptide(L)'
;MTFVQVIDYETTRFDEVNSLIDRYAAETSGKRTVTHTMIGRDRDSGTHYLDLVEFPSYEEAMKNSQLPETDRMFQEMVALCDGMPKFMNLDVVRDEYLNKMLVNRVFEDIITKGDYAALEECFTADCVHHDVMESQGRGTGRDGVRQTIGMWRDAFDLSFDLTRQIAEGDCVTTLWDWKGTQKGEFMGVASDGKECSMSGCTTFRMEDGRIAESWWYFDAPALMRQMGMMPAVPG
;
A
#
# COMPACT_ATOMS: atom_id res chain seq x y z
N MET A 1 7.68 8.85 -5.60
CA MET A 1 8.63 7.72 -5.34
C MET A 1 9.08 7.85 -3.91
N THR A 2 8.99 6.77 -3.14
CA THR A 2 9.41 6.77 -1.73
C THR A 2 10.88 7.10 -1.63
N PHE A 3 11.22 7.96 -0.69
CA PHE A 3 12.56 8.45 -0.45
C PHE A 3 13.03 8.00 0.93
N VAL A 4 14.26 7.51 1.02
CA VAL A 4 14.90 7.13 2.29
C VAL A 4 16.17 7.93 2.48
N GLN A 5 16.27 8.62 3.62
CA GLN A 5 17.53 9.20 4.07
C GLN A 5 18.19 8.25 5.06
N VAL A 6 19.42 7.83 4.76
CA VAL A 6 20.25 7.09 5.70
C VAL A 6 21.16 8.07 6.41
N ILE A 7 21.16 8.01 7.74
CA ILE A 7 22.05 8.80 8.62
C ILE A 7 23.03 7.81 9.24
N ASP A 8 24.30 7.92 8.87
CA ASP A 8 25.39 7.06 9.30
C ASP A 8 26.22 7.81 10.36
N TYR A 9 26.29 7.27 11.58
CA TYR A 9 26.99 7.94 12.69
C TYR A 9 27.61 6.99 13.69
N GLU A 10 28.62 7.47 14.42
CA GLU A 10 29.22 6.79 15.57
C GLU A 10 28.90 7.52 16.86
N THR A 11 28.55 6.79 17.90
CA THR A 11 28.33 7.33 19.24
C THR A 11 28.54 6.29 20.33
N THR A 12 29.14 6.70 21.43
CA THR A 12 29.16 5.93 22.68
C THR A 12 27.99 6.27 23.61
N ARG A 13 27.12 7.22 23.19
CA ARG A 13 26.01 7.81 23.96
C ARG A 13 24.65 7.51 23.33
N PHE A 14 24.44 6.30 22.84
CA PHE A 14 23.22 5.95 22.06
C PHE A 14 21.93 6.19 22.84
N ASP A 15 21.88 5.93 24.15
CA ASP A 15 20.68 6.17 24.96
C ASP A 15 20.25 7.65 24.97
N GLU A 16 21.23 8.58 24.90
CA GLU A 16 20.96 10.01 24.82
C GLU A 16 20.48 10.39 23.39
N VAL A 17 21.07 9.79 22.36
CA VAL A 17 20.59 9.96 20.96
C VAL A 17 19.17 9.43 20.82
N ASN A 18 18.87 8.25 21.35
CA ASN A 18 17.52 7.68 21.30
C ASN A 18 16.49 8.58 22.03
N SER A 19 16.85 9.10 23.19
CA SER A 19 16.00 10.04 23.95
C SER A 19 15.78 11.37 23.18
N LEU A 20 16.79 11.84 22.46
CA LEU A 20 16.68 13.01 21.57
C LEU A 20 15.70 12.75 20.42
N ILE A 21 15.77 11.57 19.78
CA ILE A 21 14.88 11.16 18.70
C ILE A 21 13.43 11.07 19.20
N ASP A 22 13.20 10.47 20.38
CA ASP A 22 11.86 10.36 20.98
C ASP A 22 11.27 11.76 21.27
N ARG A 23 12.07 12.68 21.80
CA ARG A 23 11.66 14.06 22.05
C ARG A 23 11.31 14.78 20.74
N TYR A 24 12.16 14.68 19.72
CA TYR A 24 11.90 15.22 18.39
C TYR A 24 10.61 14.67 17.80
N ALA A 25 10.39 13.37 17.91
CA ALA A 25 9.18 12.72 17.44
C ALA A 25 7.90 13.27 18.10
N ALA A 26 7.97 13.55 19.40
CA ALA A 26 6.85 14.13 20.15
C ALA A 26 6.63 15.62 19.78
N GLU A 27 7.69 16.42 19.69
CA GLU A 27 7.62 17.85 19.35
C GLU A 27 7.12 18.12 17.92
N THR A 28 7.37 17.17 17.00
CA THR A 28 7.00 17.28 15.58
C THR A 28 5.76 16.47 15.21
N SER A 29 5.05 15.93 16.18
CA SER A 29 3.80 15.19 15.95
C SER A 29 2.79 16.04 15.16
N GLY A 30 2.29 15.49 14.04
CA GLY A 30 1.39 16.20 13.13
C GLY A 30 2.05 17.26 12.21
N LYS A 31 3.36 17.47 12.31
CA LYS A 31 4.12 18.40 11.44
C LYS A 31 5.11 17.67 10.54
N ARG A 32 5.81 16.66 11.10
CA ARG A 32 6.83 15.91 10.37
C ARG A 32 6.19 15.05 9.28
N THR A 33 6.91 14.91 8.17
CA THR A 33 6.48 14.10 7.02
C THR A 33 7.11 12.69 7.01
N VAL A 34 7.84 12.32 8.06
CA VAL A 34 8.44 10.99 8.24
C VAL A 34 7.34 9.95 8.35
N THR A 35 7.39 8.90 7.51
CA THR A 35 6.45 7.78 7.52
C THR A 35 6.94 6.60 8.35
N HIS A 36 8.24 6.32 8.29
CA HIS A 36 8.87 5.24 9.03
C HIS A 36 10.31 5.59 9.42
N THR A 37 10.77 5.09 10.57
CA THR A 37 12.16 5.18 10.99
C THR A 37 12.61 3.83 11.52
N MET A 38 13.76 3.35 11.04
CA MET A 38 14.45 2.18 11.56
C MET A 38 15.86 2.56 11.96
N ILE A 39 16.27 2.17 13.17
CA ILE A 39 17.62 2.39 13.67
C ILE A 39 18.30 1.03 13.79
N GLY A 40 19.40 0.86 13.07
CA GLY A 40 20.25 -0.31 13.11
C GLY A 40 21.58 -0.03 13.82
N ARG A 41 22.03 -0.97 14.66
CA ARG A 41 23.39 -0.97 15.18
C ARG A 41 24.22 -1.99 14.42
N ASP A 42 25.40 -1.61 13.98
CA ASP A 42 26.38 -2.53 13.40
C ASP A 42 26.75 -3.61 14.41
N ARG A 43 26.68 -4.89 13.99
CA ARG A 43 27.04 -6.03 14.85
C ARG A 43 28.52 -6.11 15.16
N ASP A 44 29.35 -5.62 14.25
CA ASP A 44 30.80 -5.67 14.33
C ASP A 44 31.39 -4.43 15.02
N SER A 45 30.57 -3.38 15.21
CA SER A 45 30.94 -2.15 15.93
C SER A 45 29.83 -1.76 16.92
N GLY A 46 30.18 -1.76 18.22
CA GLY A 46 29.23 -1.41 19.28
C GLY A 46 28.81 0.06 19.30
N THR A 47 29.48 0.91 18.55
CA THR A 47 29.29 2.38 18.52
C THR A 47 28.79 2.93 17.21
N HIS A 48 28.71 2.10 16.16
CA HIS A 48 28.27 2.51 14.83
C HIS A 48 26.78 2.23 14.61
N TYR A 49 26.04 3.22 14.15
CA TYR A 49 24.60 3.21 13.96
C TYR A 49 24.20 3.77 12.60
N LEU A 50 23.09 3.26 12.08
CA LEU A 50 22.45 3.70 10.85
C LEU A 50 20.97 3.96 11.13
N ASP A 51 20.52 5.20 10.91
CA ASP A 51 19.11 5.52 10.92
C ASP A 51 18.60 5.55 9.47
N LEU A 52 17.58 4.76 9.18
CA LEU A 52 16.87 4.77 7.91
C LEU A 52 15.57 5.53 8.13
N VAL A 53 15.46 6.72 7.57
CA VAL A 53 14.30 7.61 7.73
C VAL A 53 13.57 7.69 6.40
N GLU A 54 12.33 7.22 6.39
CA GLU A 54 11.50 7.13 5.20
C GLU A 54 10.53 8.31 5.08
N PHE A 55 10.34 8.78 3.85
CA PHE A 55 9.43 9.87 3.48
C PHE A 55 8.62 9.48 2.24
N PRO A 56 7.41 10.06 2.04
CA PRO A 56 6.61 9.81 0.85
C PRO A 56 7.30 10.22 -0.46
N SER A 57 8.14 11.26 -0.40
CA SER A 57 8.94 11.73 -1.54
C SER A 57 10.15 12.57 -1.07
N TYR A 58 11.06 12.87 -1.99
CA TYR A 58 12.16 13.79 -1.73
C TYR A 58 11.67 15.19 -1.32
N GLU A 59 10.61 15.70 -1.93
CA GLU A 59 10.02 17.00 -1.62
C GLU A 59 9.52 17.04 -0.16
N GLU A 60 8.89 15.95 0.29
CA GLU A 60 8.43 15.84 1.68
C GLU A 60 9.61 15.74 2.66
N ALA A 61 10.69 15.06 2.30
CA ALA A 61 11.92 15.07 3.09
C ALA A 61 12.52 16.50 3.21
N MET A 62 12.51 17.26 2.11
CA MET A 62 12.98 18.65 2.13
C MET A 62 12.10 19.58 2.97
N LYS A 63 10.77 19.40 2.96
CA LYS A 63 9.88 20.11 3.88
C LYS A 63 10.21 19.80 5.34
N ASN A 64 10.42 18.51 5.65
CA ASN A 64 10.79 18.09 7.00
C ASN A 64 12.13 18.70 7.45
N SER A 65 13.12 18.78 6.57
CA SER A 65 14.43 19.36 6.86
C SER A 65 14.37 20.88 7.14
N GLN A 66 13.32 21.57 6.69
CA GLN A 66 13.13 23.00 6.92
C GLN A 66 12.44 23.32 8.25
N LEU A 67 12.00 22.33 9.01
CA LEU A 67 11.42 22.53 10.32
C LEU A 67 12.50 23.04 11.30
N PRO A 68 12.25 24.10 12.08
CA PRO A 68 13.19 24.57 13.09
C PRO A 68 13.56 23.49 14.12
N GLU A 69 12.61 22.60 14.41
CA GLU A 69 12.78 21.46 15.30
C GLU A 69 13.80 20.46 14.72
N THR A 70 13.80 20.26 13.40
CA THR A 70 14.74 19.35 12.72
C THR A 70 16.17 19.90 12.76
N ASP A 71 16.37 21.20 12.53
CA ASP A 71 17.68 21.82 12.64
C ASP A 71 18.24 21.73 14.06
N ARG A 72 17.42 22.03 15.07
CA ARG A 72 17.81 21.91 16.49
C ARG A 72 18.18 20.47 16.85
N MET A 73 17.34 19.50 16.46
CA MET A 73 17.60 18.07 16.68
C MET A 73 18.94 17.65 16.07
N PHE A 74 19.23 18.08 14.83
CA PHE A 74 20.49 17.78 14.17
C PHE A 74 21.69 18.33 14.91
N GLN A 75 21.64 19.56 15.38
CA GLN A 75 22.74 20.19 16.16
C GLN A 75 23.00 19.45 17.49
N GLU A 76 21.92 19.04 18.19
CA GLU A 76 22.05 18.26 19.41
C GLU A 76 22.61 16.85 19.11
N MET A 77 22.17 16.21 18.00
CA MET A 77 22.68 14.91 17.58
C MET A 77 24.19 14.95 17.28
N VAL A 78 24.66 15.96 16.55
CA VAL A 78 26.10 16.17 16.27
C VAL A 78 26.92 16.25 17.56
N ALA A 79 26.41 16.90 18.62
CA ALA A 79 27.07 16.99 19.89
C ALA A 79 27.13 15.67 20.68
N LEU A 80 26.31 14.68 20.31
CA LEU A 80 26.27 13.35 20.90
C LEU A 80 27.08 12.31 20.11
N CYS A 81 27.49 12.66 18.90
CA CYS A 81 28.21 11.73 17.98
C CYS A 81 29.76 11.93 18.15
N ASP A 82 30.49 10.85 17.89
CA ASP A 82 31.96 10.82 17.87
C ASP A 82 32.54 11.29 16.51
N GLY A 83 31.82 12.13 15.80
CA GLY A 83 32.14 12.72 14.51
C GLY A 83 30.92 13.28 13.82
N MET A 84 31.11 13.91 12.65
CA MET A 84 29.99 14.43 11.87
C MET A 84 29.20 13.28 11.23
N PRO A 85 27.88 13.15 11.48
CA PRO A 85 27.03 12.18 10.79
C PRO A 85 27.08 12.35 9.27
N LYS A 86 27.05 11.25 8.55
CA LYS A 86 26.99 11.24 7.09
C LYS A 86 25.57 10.95 6.61
N PHE A 87 25.16 11.61 5.55
CA PHE A 87 23.84 11.45 4.96
C PHE A 87 23.94 10.82 3.58
N MET A 88 23.11 9.80 3.33
CA MET A 88 22.90 9.23 2.00
C MET A 88 21.42 9.35 1.65
N ASN A 89 21.13 9.84 0.48
CA ASN A 89 19.80 10.04 -0.04
C ASN A 89 19.50 8.95 -1.08
N LEU A 90 18.47 8.14 -0.85
CA LEU A 90 18.13 6.97 -1.65
C LEU A 90 16.71 7.10 -2.20
N ASP A 91 16.57 6.95 -3.51
CA ASP A 91 15.28 6.63 -4.12
C ASP A 91 15.01 5.13 -3.94
N VAL A 92 13.88 4.77 -3.34
CA VAL A 92 13.52 3.37 -3.14
C VAL A 92 13.06 2.79 -4.47
N VAL A 93 13.86 1.90 -5.04
CA VAL A 93 13.57 1.25 -6.33
C VAL A 93 12.79 -0.06 -6.18
N ARG A 94 12.74 -0.63 -4.98
CA ARG A 94 11.96 -1.82 -4.65
C ARG A 94 11.68 -1.89 -3.15
N ASP A 95 10.42 -2.07 -2.76
CA ASP A 95 10.01 -2.32 -1.38
C ASP A 95 8.74 -3.19 -1.35
N GLU A 96 8.88 -4.42 -0.85
CA GLU A 96 7.78 -5.40 -0.80
C GLU A 96 6.71 -5.03 0.24
N TYR A 97 7.06 -4.28 1.28
CA TYR A 97 6.11 -3.80 2.28
C TYR A 97 5.24 -2.66 1.73
N LEU A 98 5.86 -1.69 1.05
CA LEU A 98 5.13 -0.60 0.39
C LEU A 98 4.18 -1.12 -0.70
N ASN A 99 4.59 -2.12 -1.44
CA ASN A 99 3.74 -2.77 -2.43
C ASN A 99 2.48 -3.38 -1.79
N LYS A 100 2.60 -4.03 -0.61
CA LYS A 100 1.45 -4.54 0.15
C LYS A 100 0.54 -3.41 0.65
N MET A 101 1.11 -2.32 1.15
CA MET A 101 0.33 -1.15 1.58
C MET A 101 -0.45 -0.53 0.42
N LEU A 102 0.17 -0.42 -0.76
CA LEU A 102 -0.51 0.08 -1.96
C LEU A 102 -1.70 -0.81 -2.33
N VAL A 103 -1.51 -2.14 -2.31
CA VAL A 103 -2.59 -3.10 -2.57
C VAL A 103 -3.72 -2.97 -1.54
N ASN A 104 -3.41 -2.78 -0.25
CA ASN A 104 -4.45 -2.53 0.77
C ASN A 104 -5.28 -1.28 0.42
N ARG A 105 -4.65 -0.18 0.00
CA ARG A 105 -5.37 1.03 -0.44
C ARG A 105 -6.31 0.75 -1.61
N VAL A 106 -5.92 -0.12 -2.55
CA VAL A 106 -6.81 -0.49 -3.67
C VAL A 106 -8.08 -1.15 -3.16
N PHE A 107 -7.98 -2.12 -2.25
CA PHE A 107 -9.15 -2.80 -1.69
C PHE A 107 -9.99 -1.89 -0.80
N GLU A 108 -9.36 -1.14 0.10
CA GLU A 108 -10.05 -0.32 1.08
C GLU A 108 -10.62 0.98 0.48
N ASP A 109 -9.77 1.77 -0.19
CA ASP A 109 -10.16 3.11 -0.64
C ASP A 109 -10.87 3.05 -1.99
N ILE A 110 -10.30 2.37 -2.98
CA ILE A 110 -10.84 2.40 -4.34
C ILE A 110 -12.04 1.46 -4.46
N ILE A 111 -11.87 0.17 -4.08
CA ILE A 111 -12.92 -0.81 -4.32
C ILE A 111 -14.04 -0.68 -3.28
N THR A 112 -13.71 -0.62 -1.99
CA THR A 112 -14.74 -0.60 -0.92
C THR A 112 -15.36 0.78 -0.75
N LYS A 113 -14.57 1.86 -0.66
CA LYS A 113 -15.10 3.23 -0.45
C LYS A 113 -15.50 3.94 -1.74
N GLY A 114 -14.92 3.56 -2.90
CA GLY A 114 -15.17 4.21 -4.20
C GLY A 114 -14.39 5.50 -4.40
N ASP A 115 -13.25 5.65 -3.73
CA ASP A 115 -12.35 6.78 -3.94
C ASP A 115 -11.56 6.59 -5.25
N TYR A 116 -12.17 7.00 -6.35
CA TYR A 116 -11.53 6.90 -7.66
C TYR A 116 -10.43 7.95 -7.89
N ALA A 117 -10.28 8.94 -7.01
CA ALA A 117 -9.16 9.88 -7.12
C ALA A 117 -7.82 9.18 -6.83
N ALA A 118 -7.83 8.16 -5.96
CA ALA A 118 -6.66 7.35 -5.64
C ALA A 118 -6.15 6.48 -6.81
N LEU A 119 -6.92 6.31 -7.91
CA LEU A 119 -6.48 5.52 -9.08
C LEU A 119 -5.18 6.04 -9.68
N GLU A 120 -4.98 7.34 -9.74
CA GLU A 120 -3.76 7.93 -10.32
C GLU A 120 -2.52 7.65 -9.49
N GLU A 121 -2.67 7.52 -8.19
CA GLU A 121 -1.58 7.19 -7.28
C GLU A 121 -1.27 5.69 -7.29
N CYS A 122 -2.31 4.84 -7.41
CA CYS A 122 -2.19 3.40 -7.26
C CYS A 122 -1.89 2.66 -8.57
N PHE A 123 -2.29 3.17 -9.74
CA PHE A 123 -2.16 2.47 -11.02
C PHE A 123 -1.36 3.27 -12.04
N THR A 124 -0.62 2.57 -12.91
CA THR A 124 -0.04 3.19 -14.12
C THR A 124 -1.15 3.65 -15.06
N ALA A 125 -0.86 4.56 -16.00
CA ALA A 125 -1.86 5.09 -16.91
C ALA A 125 -2.44 4.04 -17.86
N ASP A 126 -1.61 3.07 -18.23
CA ASP A 126 -1.85 2.00 -19.20
C ASP A 126 -2.00 0.62 -18.54
N CYS A 127 -2.30 0.56 -17.24
CA CYS A 127 -2.45 -0.69 -16.50
C CYS A 127 -3.39 -1.68 -17.19
N VAL A 128 -3.10 -2.97 -17.04
CA VAL A 128 -3.89 -4.06 -17.61
C VAL A 128 -4.59 -4.82 -16.50
N HIS A 129 -5.89 -5.02 -16.69
CA HIS A 129 -6.74 -5.75 -15.75
C HIS A 129 -7.26 -7.04 -16.40
N HIS A 130 -7.04 -8.19 -15.74
CA HIS A 130 -7.51 -9.49 -16.17
C HIS A 130 -8.52 -10.02 -15.16
N ASP A 131 -9.76 -10.26 -15.60
CA ASP A 131 -10.83 -10.81 -14.79
C ASP A 131 -11.36 -12.10 -15.41
N VAL A 132 -11.64 -13.12 -14.59
CA VAL A 132 -12.16 -14.42 -15.05
C VAL A 132 -13.55 -14.33 -15.65
N MET A 133 -14.31 -13.29 -15.38
CA MET A 133 -15.63 -13.06 -15.93
C MET A 133 -15.62 -12.25 -17.24
N GLU A 134 -14.52 -11.64 -17.59
CA GLU A 134 -14.37 -10.89 -18.84
C GLU A 134 -13.97 -11.82 -19.99
N SER A 135 -14.93 -12.21 -20.82
CA SER A 135 -14.67 -13.01 -22.01
C SER A 135 -14.13 -12.21 -23.20
N GLN A 136 -14.35 -10.91 -23.25
CA GLN A 136 -13.82 -10.00 -24.30
C GLN A 136 -13.69 -8.57 -23.76
N GLY A 137 -12.52 -8.00 -23.92
CA GLY A 137 -12.26 -6.59 -23.62
C GLY A 137 -11.76 -6.37 -22.21
N ARG A 138 -10.50 -6.64 -22.04
CA ARG A 138 -9.75 -6.26 -20.84
C ARG A 138 -9.88 -4.78 -20.64
N GLY A 139 -10.32 -4.37 -19.46
CA GLY A 139 -10.23 -2.98 -19.05
C GLY A 139 -8.77 -2.55 -19.11
N THR A 140 -8.42 -1.72 -20.07
CA THR A 140 -7.08 -1.14 -20.16
C THR A 140 -7.09 0.26 -19.58
N GLY A 141 -6.01 0.57 -18.87
CA GLY A 141 -5.84 1.84 -18.20
C GLY A 141 -6.77 2.05 -17.01
N ARG A 142 -6.62 3.18 -16.36
CA ARG A 142 -7.38 3.54 -15.15
C ARG A 142 -8.88 3.62 -15.38
N ASP A 143 -9.31 4.00 -16.58
CA ASP A 143 -10.74 4.06 -16.93
C ASP A 143 -11.36 2.66 -17.00
N GLY A 144 -10.63 1.67 -17.53
CA GLY A 144 -11.06 0.28 -17.51
C GLY A 144 -11.21 -0.26 -16.08
N VAL A 145 -10.22 0.00 -15.22
CA VAL A 145 -10.30 -0.37 -13.79
C VAL A 145 -11.49 0.30 -13.11
N ARG A 146 -11.71 1.61 -13.36
CA ARG A 146 -12.86 2.35 -12.83
C ARG A 146 -14.19 1.75 -13.27
N GLN A 147 -14.32 1.37 -14.53
CA GLN A 147 -15.54 0.78 -15.07
C GLN A 147 -15.83 -0.58 -14.44
N THR A 148 -14.82 -1.44 -14.32
CA THR A 148 -14.97 -2.75 -13.68
C THR A 148 -15.38 -2.62 -12.22
N ILE A 149 -14.70 -1.77 -11.45
CA ILE A 149 -15.06 -1.53 -10.04
C ILE A 149 -16.46 -0.91 -9.93
N GLY A 150 -16.79 0.05 -10.81
CA GLY A 150 -18.11 0.68 -10.85
C GLY A 150 -19.23 -0.33 -11.04
N MET A 151 -19.10 -1.26 -11.97
CA MET A 151 -20.07 -2.33 -12.22
C MET A 151 -20.35 -3.15 -10.95
N TRP A 152 -19.31 -3.56 -10.22
CA TRP A 152 -19.47 -4.30 -8.97
C TRP A 152 -20.12 -3.46 -7.87
N ARG A 153 -19.71 -2.19 -7.73
CA ARG A 153 -20.25 -1.28 -6.71
C ARG A 153 -21.70 -0.85 -6.99
N ASP A 154 -22.08 -0.74 -8.24
CA ASP A 154 -23.47 -0.43 -8.62
C ASP A 154 -24.39 -1.60 -8.31
N ALA A 155 -23.88 -2.83 -8.49
CA ALA A 155 -24.64 -4.04 -8.26
C ALA A 155 -24.68 -4.47 -6.78
N PHE A 156 -23.62 -4.22 -6.01
CA PHE A 156 -23.49 -4.72 -4.65
C PHE A 156 -23.05 -3.64 -3.66
N ASP A 157 -23.57 -3.73 -2.45
CA ASP A 157 -22.93 -3.16 -1.26
C ASP A 157 -21.92 -4.18 -0.75
N LEU A 158 -20.64 -3.89 -0.95
CA LEU A 158 -19.57 -4.89 -0.91
C LEU A 158 -18.47 -4.57 0.10
N SER A 159 -17.81 -5.61 0.57
CA SER A 159 -16.62 -5.54 1.41
C SER A 159 -15.67 -6.70 1.13
N PHE A 160 -14.39 -6.46 1.42
CA PHE A 160 -13.33 -7.46 1.34
C PHE A 160 -12.69 -7.66 2.72
N ASP A 161 -12.40 -8.92 3.05
CA ASP A 161 -11.51 -9.29 4.15
C ASP A 161 -10.23 -9.89 3.56
N LEU A 162 -9.10 -9.22 3.74
CA LEU A 162 -7.81 -9.63 3.18
C LEU A 162 -7.14 -10.62 4.13
N THR A 163 -7.24 -11.89 3.81
CA THR A 163 -6.80 -12.97 4.72
C THR A 163 -5.28 -13.20 4.70
N ARG A 164 -4.62 -12.95 3.58
CA ARG A 164 -3.15 -13.10 3.43
C ARG A 164 -2.61 -12.31 2.25
N GLN A 165 -1.41 -11.75 2.41
CA GLN A 165 -0.63 -11.15 1.33
C GLN A 165 0.77 -11.75 1.27
N ILE A 166 1.18 -12.13 0.07
CA ILE A 166 2.52 -12.63 -0.26
C ILE A 166 3.11 -11.66 -1.27
N ALA A 167 4.28 -11.09 -0.96
CA ALA A 167 5.03 -10.25 -1.89
C ALA A 167 6.34 -10.94 -2.25
N GLU A 168 6.65 -11.00 -3.54
CA GLU A 168 7.91 -11.51 -4.08
C GLU A 168 8.25 -10.71 -5.34
N GLY A 169 9.42 -10.12 -5.36
CA GLY A 169 9.84 -9.31 -6.49
C GLY A 169 8.99 -8.05 -6.66
N ASP A 170 8.45 -7.90 -7.83
CA ASP A 170 7.52 -6.83 -8.21
C ASP A 170 6.04 -7.23 -8.05
N CYS A 171 5.77 -8.44 -7.52
CA CYS A 171 4.42 -8.98 -7.42
C CYS A 171 3.91 -9.02 -5.98
N VAL A 172 2.61 -8.76 -5.81
CA VAL A 172 1.85 -8.99 -4.57
C VAL A 172 0.64 -9.84 -4.89
N THR A 173 0.55 -11.01 -4.26
CA THR A 173 -0.65 -11.84 -4.30
C THR A 173 -1.43 -11.70 -3.00
N THR A 174 -2.70 -11.37 -3.10
CA THR A 174 -3.63 -11.19 -1.98
C THR A 174 -4.72 -12.23 -2.04
N LEU A 175 -4.87 -13.03 -0.99
CA LEU A 175 -6.04 -13.89 -0.78
C LEU A 175 -7.08 -13.08 -0.02
N TRP A 176 -8.33 -13.20 -0.43
CA TRP A 176 -9.42 -12.43 0.14
C TRP A 176 -10.75 -13.20 0.16
N ASP A 177 -11.58 -12.82 1.11
CA ASP A 177 -12.99 -13.17 1.18
C ASP A 177 -13.83 -11.92 0.87
N TRP A 178 -14.75 -12.05 -0.06
CA TRP A 178 -15.68 -11.01 -0.46
C TRP A 178 -17.08 -11.31 0.04
N LYS A 179 -17.77 -10.27 0.48
CA LYS A 179 -19.20 -10.28 0.79
C LYS A 179 -19.87 -9.11 0.11
N GLY A 180 -21.06 -9.33 -0.39
CA GLY A 180 -21.85 -8.28 -1.02
C GLY A 180 -23.34 -8.53 -0.90
N THR A 181 -24.09 -7.47 -0.55
CA THR A 181 -25.55 -7.47 -0.62
C THR A 181 -25.98 -6.87 -1.95
N GLN A 182 -26.70 -7.64 -2.75
CA GLN A 182 -27.15 -7.15 -4.05
C GLN A 182 -28.12 -5.99 -3.90
N LYS A 183 -27.81 -4.85 -4.49
CA LYS A 183 -28.63 -3.63 -4.50
C LYS A 183 -29.05 -3.18 -5.89
N GLY A 184 -28.33 -3.63 -6.92
CA GLY A 184 -28.59 -3.29 -8.32
C GLY A 184 -28.65 -4.53 -9.21
N GLU A 185 -28.94 -4.33 -10.49
CA GLU A 185 -28.88 -5.37 -11.49
C GLU A 185 -27.43 -5.84 -11.69
N PHE A 186 -27.21 -7.15 -11.78
CA PHE A 186 -25.93 -7.74 -12.12
C PHE A 186 -26.10 -8.81 -13.18
N MET A 187 -25.44 -8.65 -14.32
CA MET A 187 -25.49 -9.62 -15.45
C MET A 187 -26.91 -10.01 -15.88
N GLY A 188 -27.85 -9.05 -15.90
CA GLY A 188 -29.23 -9.28 -16.27
C GLY A 188 -30.13 -9.84 -15.16
N VAL A 189 -29.59 -10.05 -13.95
CA VAL A 189 -30.37 -10.46 -12.78
C VAL A 189 -30.71 -9.24 -11.94
N ALA A 190 -32.00 -8.98 -11.80
CA ALA A 190 -32.49 -7.90 -10.96
C ALA A 190 -32.16 -8.16 -9.48
N SER A 191 -31.94 -7.09 -8.72
CA SER A 191 -31.68 -7.19 -7.28
C SER A 191 -32.88 -7.78 -6.53
N ASP A 192 -32.60 -8.74 -5.67
CA ASP A 192 -33.53 -9.28 -4.68
C ASP A 192 -33.05 -9.07 -3.23
N GLY A 193 -31.98 -8.30 -3.06
CA GLY A 193 -31.40 -8.00 -1.73
C GLY A 193 -30.61 -9.15 -1.12
N LYS A 194 -30.27 -10.18 -1.90
CA LYS A 194 -29.52 -11.33 -1.38
C LYS A 194 -28.11 -10.95 -0.96
N GLU A 195 -27.67 -11.57 0.13
CA GLU A 195 -26.26 -11.62 0.50
C GLU A 195 -25.57 -12.73 -0.29
N CYS A 196 -24.46 -12.39 -0.93
CA CYS A 196 -23.59 -13.28 -1.64
C CYS A 196 -22.19 -13.21 -1.04
N SER A 197 -21.44 -14.31 -1.18
CA SER A 197 -20.06 -14.37 -0.74
C SER A 197 -19.22 -15.23 -1.67
N MET A 198 -17.94 -14.90 -1.78
CA MET A 198 -16.97 -15.72 -2.52
C MET A 198 -15.58 -15.47 -1.96
N SER A 199 -14.67 -16.43 -2.20
CA SER A 199 -13.26 -16.27 -1.92
C SER A 199 -12.50 -16.19 -3.24
N GLY A 200 -11.36 -15.55 -3.21
CA GLY A 200 -10.51 -15.44 -4.38
C GLY A 200 -9.07 -15.02 -4.06
N CYS A 201 -8.32 -14.88 -5.11
CA CYS A 201 -7.00 -14.27 -5.02
C CYS A 201 -6.77 -13.31 -6.18
N THR A 202 -6.00 -12.28 -5.90
CA THR A 202 -5.58 -11.30 -6.91
C THR A 202 -4.08 -11.16 -6.84
N THR A 203 -3.42 -11.26 -7.99
CA THR A 203 -2.01 -10.93 -8.13
C THR A 203 -1.88 -9.57 -8.81
N PHE A 204 -1.05 -8.71 -8.24
CA PHE A 204 -0.71 -7.40 -8.77
C PHE A 204 0.77 -7.38 -9.12
N ARG A 205 1.13 -6.89 -10.31
CA ARG A 205 2.51 -6.57 -10.70
C ARG A 205 2.71 -5.06 -10.60
N MET A 206 3.80 -4.71 -9.94
CA MET A 206 4.18 -3.32 -9.71
C MET A 206 5.20 -2.85 -10.75
N GLU A 207 5.09 -1.59 -11.11
CA GLU A 207 6.06 -0.88 -11.95
C GLU A 207 6.15 0.57 -11.46
N ASP A 208 7.35 1.04 -11.13
CA ASP A 208 7.58 2.38 -10.57
C ASP A 208 6.70 2.73 -9.38
N GLY A 209 6.48 1.77 -8.46
CA GLY A 209 5.66 1.94 -7.25
C GLY A 209 4.16 2.05 -7.52
N ARG A 210 3.67 1.61 -8.68
CA ARG A 210 2.26 1.56 -9.06
C ARG A 210 1.91 0.21 -9.65
N ILE A 211 0.64 -0.13 -9.65
CA ILE A 211 0.12 -1.34 -10.27
C ILE A 211 0.08 -1.14 -11.79
N ALA A 212 0.86 -1.97 -12.50
CA ALA A 212 0.85 -2.02 -13.96
C ALA A 212 -0.04 -3.15 -14.50
N GLU A 213 -0.26 -4.20 -13.70
CA GLU A 213 -1.05 -5.33 -14.14
C GLU A 213 -1.71 -6.03 -12.96
N SER A 214 -2.91 -6.59 -13.15
CA SER A 214 -3.64 -7.35 -12.12
C SER A 214 -4.37 -8.54 -12.71
N TRP A 215 -4.36 -9.66 -11.98
CA TRP A 215 -5.08 -10.91 -12.32
C TRP A 215 -6.01 -11.28 -11.18
N TRP A 216 -7.30 -11.34 -11.48
CA TRP A 216 -8.35 -11.63 -10.52
C TRP A 216 -8.91 -13.03 -10.75
N TYR A 217 -8.77 -13.89 -9.75
CA TYR A 217 -9.28 -15.27 -9.76
C TYR A 217 -10.22 -15.48 -8.57
N PHE A 218 -11.44 -15.90 -8.85
CA PHE A 218 -12.44 -16.15 -7.81
C PHE A 218 -13.44 -17.23 -8.27
N ASP A 219 -14.23 -17.76 -7.33
CA ASP A 219 -15.24 -18.76 -7.62
C ASP A 219 -16.50 -18.12 -8.24
N ALA A 220 -16.39 -17.70 -9.50
CA ALA A 220 -17.50 -17.16 -10.26
C ALA A 220 -18.71 -18.12 -10.34
N PRO A 221 -18.54 -19.46 -10.54
CA PRO A 221 -19.66 -20.39 -10.49
C PRO A 221 -20.38 -20.43 -9.15
N ALA A 222 -19.68 -20.29 -8.02
CA ALA A 222 -20.33 -20.22 -6.71
C ALA A 222 -21.19 -18.96 -6.56
N LEU A 223 -20.69 -17.81 -6.99
CA LEU A 223 -21.47 -16.58 -7.03
C LEU A 223 -22.70 -16.70 -7.93
N MET A 224 -22.54 -17.23 -9.15
CA MET A 224 -23.64 -17.41 -10.10
C MET A 224 -24.73 -18.34 -9.55
N ARG A 225 -24.36 -19.40 -8.81
CA ARG A 225 -25.34 -20.26 -8.13
C ARG A 225 -26.11 -19.53 -7.03
N GLN A 226 -25.41 -18.74 -6.21
CA GLN A 226 -26.05 -17.95 -5.16
C GLN A 226 -27.06 -16.95 -5.74
N MET A 227 -26.74 -16.37 -6.91
CA MET A 227 -27.63 -15.47 -7.63
C MET A 227 -28.75 -16.17 -8.41
N GLY A 228 -28.79 -17.53 -8.43
CA GLY A 228 -29.77 -18.26 -9.17
C GLY A 228 -29.56 -18.34 -10.69
N MET A 229 -28.37 -17.94 -11.17
CA MET A 229 -27.99 -17.97 -12.59
C MET A 229 -27.55 -19.36 -13.05
N MET A 230 -27.22 -20.24 -12.11
CA MET A 230 -26.81 -21.64 -12.37
C MET A 230 -27.56 -22.60 -11.44
N PRO A 231 -27.82 -23.86 -11.88
CA PRO A 231 -28.40 -24.88 -11.03
C PRO A 231 -27.49 -25.15 -9.79
N ALA A 232 -28.12 -25.52 -8.68
CA ALA A 232 -27.41 -26.07 -7.54
C ALA A 232 -26.66 -27.34 -7.92
N VAL A 233 -25.45 -27.53 -7.37
CA VAL A 233 -24.72 -28.80 -7.53
C VAL A 233 -25.47 -29.85 -6.73
N PRO A 234 -25.90 -30.99 -7.31
CA PRO A 234 -26.46 -32.10 -6.54
C PRO A 234 -25.43 -32.57 -5.50
N GLY A 235 -25.83 -32.64 -4.23
CA GLY A 235 -25.00 -33.17 -3.14
C GLY A 235 -24.77 -34.69 -3.26
#